data_946c69cda24260c889f217300db79791
#
_entry.id   946c69cda24260c889f217300db79791
#
_cell.length_a   1.000
_cell.length_b   1.000
_cell.length_c   1.000
_cell.angle_alpha   90.00
_cell.angle_beta   90.00
_cell.angle_gamma   90.00
#
_symmetry.space_group_name_H-M   'P 1'
#
loop_
_entity.id
_entity.type
_entity.pdbx_description
1 polymer ?
#
loop_
_entity_poly.entity_id
_entity_poly.type
_entity_poly.pdbx_seq_one_letter_code
_entity_poly.pdbx_strand_id
1 'polypeptide(L)' 'MSGRIVYDKLRKKMEEKGLTSYKIRKEKIISESTLQNIRSNGRITTDAIAALCAALECQPGDILEYVEEE' A
#
# COMPACT_ATOMS: atom_id res chain seq x y z
N MET A 1 17.10 -17.28 6.87
CA MET A 1 15.72 -17.29 6.40
C MET A 1 15.11 -15.93 6.57
N SER A 2 14.64 -15.36 5.51
CA SER A 2 14.09 -14.01 5.56
C SER A 2 13.04 -13.85 4.48
N GLY A 3 12.23 -12.86 4.65
CA GLY A 3 11.22 -12.53 3.67
C GLY A 3 10.91 -11.05 3.75
N ARG A 4 9.95 -10.63 2.96
CA ARG A 4 9.58 -9.22 2.94
C ARG A 4 8.12 -9.07 2.57
N ILE A 5 7.61 -7.89 2.84
CA ILE A 5 6.26 -7.52 2.43
C ILE A 5 6.37 -6.80 1.09
N VAL A 6 5.53 -7.18 0.16
CA VAL A 6 5.44 -6.51 -1.14
C VAL A 6 4.03 -5.94 -1.32
N TYR A 7 3.92 -4.96 -2.19
CA TYR A 7 2.67 -4.20 -2.36
C TYR A 7 2.04 -4.37 -3.74
N ASP A 8 2.28 -5.51 -4.38
CA ASP A 8 1.73 -5.75 -5.72
C ASP A 8 0.20 -5.79 -5.68
N LYS A 9 -0.35 -6.40 -4.63
CA LYS A 9 -1.80 -6.45 -4.44
C LYS A 9 -2.39 -5.06 -4.25
N LEU A 10 -1.66 -4.19 -3.54
CA LEU A 10 -2.08 -2.82 -3.32
C LEU A 10 -2.20 -2.07 -4.64
N ARG A 11 -1.18 -2.19 -5.48
CA ARG A 11 -1.19 -1.51 -6.79
C ARG A 11 -2.35 -1.97 -7.63
N LYS A 12 -2.61 -3.28 -7.64
CA LYS A 12 -3.71 -3.84 -8.39
C LYS A 12 -5.06 -3.34 -7.86
N LYS A 13 -5.20 -3.32 -6.54
CA LYS A 13 -6.43 -2.85 -5.90
C LYS A 13 -6.66 -1.37 -6.21
N MET A 14 -5.60 -0.58 -6.22
CA MET A 14 -5.69 0.84 -6.56
C MET A 14 -6.20 1.01 -8.00
N GLU A 15 -5.69 0.22 -8.93
CA GLU A 15 -6.15 0.27 -10.31
C GLU A 15 -7.63 -0.10 -10.41
N GLU A 16 -8.02 -1.17 -9.73
CA GLU A 16 -9.41 -1.64 -9.74
C GLU A 16 -10.38 -0.61 -9.22
N LYS A 17 -9.95 0.15 -8.21
CA LYS A 17 -10.80 1.15 -7.55
C LYS A 17 -10.62 2.54 -8.11
N GLY A 18 -9.71 2.71 -9.05
CA GLY A 18 -9.45 4.03 -9.63
C GLY A 18 -8.75 4.99 -8.69
N LEU A 19 -8.04 4.47 -7.68
CA LEU A 19 -7.30 5.31 -6.74
C LEU A 19 -5.91 5.56 -7.29
N THR A 20 -5.67 6.78 -7.77
CA THR A 20 -4.38 7.16 -8.37
C THR A 20 -3.49 7.82 -7.34
N SER A 21 -2.19 7.93 -7.68
CA SER A 21 -1.25 8.68 -6.84
C SER A 21 -1.69 10.13 -6.70
N TYR A 22 -2.25 10.68 -7.76
CA TYR A 22 -2.77 12.06 -7.73
C TYR A 22 -3.86 12.20 -6.67
N LYS A 23 -4.82 11.28 -6.64
CA LYS A 23 -5.90 11.30 -5.65
C LYS A 23 -5.36 11.13 -4.24
N ILE A 24 -4.40 10.23 -4.06
CA ILE A 24 -3.79 10.00 -2.77
C ILE A 24 -3.17 11.29 -2.23
N ARG A 25 -2.45 12.03 -3.09
CA ARG A 25 -1.83 13.28 -2.69
C ARG A 25 -2.86 14.36 -2.43
N LYS A 26 -3.84 14.46 -3.31
CA LYS A 26 -4.87 15.50 -3.20
C LYS A 26 -5.70 15.34 -1.93
N GLU A 27 -6.07 14.12 -1.59
CA GLU A 27 -6.88 13.84 -0.42
C GLU A 27 -6.05 13.56 0.82
N LYS A 28 -4.74 13.59 0.68
CA LYS A 28 -3.80 13.40 1.80
C LYS A 28 -4.05 12.08 2.54
N ILE A 29 -4.32 11.04 1.78
CA ILE A 29 -4.59 9.71 2.36
C ILE A 29 -3.35 9.19 3.07
N ILE A 30 -2.18 9.29 2.41
CA ILE A 30 -0.89 8.95 3.01
C ILE A 30 0.13 10.00 2.58
N SER A 31 1.26 10.06 3.28
CA SER A 31 2.29 11.04 2.97
C SER A 31 3.06 10.65 1.72
N GLU A 32 3.78 11.61 1.17
CA GLU A 32 4.62 11.38 -0.01
C GLU A 32 5.72 10.35 0.32
N SER A 33 6.29 10.43 1.50
CA SER A 33 7.28 9.46 1.98
C SER A 33 6.73 8.05 1.96
N THR A 34 5.50 7.87 2.47
CA THR A 34 4.84 6.58 2.50
C THR A 34 4.62 6.06 1.09
N LEU A 35 4.20 6.95 0.19
CA LEU A 35 3.97 6.57 -1.20
C LEU A 35 5.27 6.08 -1.86
N GLN A 36 6.38 6.76 -1.59
CA GLN A 36 7.68 6.35 -2.11
C GLN A 36 8.11 5.00 -1.53
N ASN A 37 7.85 4.78 -0.25
CA ASN A 37 8.17 3.51 0.39
C ASN A 37 7.37 2.35 -0.21
N ILE A 38 6.12 2.60 -0.58
CA ILE A 38 5.30 1.60 -1.25
C ILE A 38 5.92 1.24 -2.61
N ARG A 39 6.39 2.23 -3.35
CA ARG A 39 7.01 2.00 -4.66
C ARG A 39 8.27 1.18 -4.58
N SER A 40 9.02 1.31 -3.48
CA SER A 40 10.28 0.60 -3.29
C SER A 40 10.13 -0.63 -2.40
N ASN A 41 8.91 -1.02 -2.07
CA ASN A 41 8.60 -2.12 -1.15
C ASN A 41 9.26 -1.90 0.21
N GLY A 42 9.28 -0.62 0.65
CA GLY A 42 9.83 -0.26 1.95
C GLY A 42 8.81 -0.38 3.06
N ARG A 43 9.16 0.13 4.23
CA ARG A 43 8.31 0.05 5.40
C ARG A 43 7.25 1.15 5.38
N ILE A 44 6.06 0.79 5.81
CA ILE A 44 5.01 1.79 6.04
C ILE A 44 4.41 1.52 7.42
N THR A 45 3.76 2.53 7.96
CA THR A 45 3.16 2.43 9.29
C THR A 45 1.81 1.74 9.23
N THR A 46 1.37 1.21 10.37
CA THR A 46 0.03 0.62 10.44
C THR A 46 -1.04 1.68 10.22
N ASP A 47 -0.76 2.94 10.58
CA ASP A 47 -1.68 4.04 10.32
C ASP A 47 -1.88 4.23 8.81
N ALA A 48 -0.79 4.11 8.04
CA ALA A 48 -0.87 4.20 6.58
C ALA A 48 -1.67 3.04 6.01
N ILE A 49 -1.47 1.84 6.55
CA ILE A 49 -2.23 0.66 6.13
C ILE A 49 -3.72 0.89 6.39
N ALA A 50 -4.05 1.41 7.58
CA ALA A 50 -5.44 1.69 7.92
C ALA A 50 -6.07 2.70 6.96
N ALA A 51 -5.32 3.76 6.63
CA ALA A 51 -5.81 4.78 5.71
C ALA A 51 -6.08 4.21 4.32
N LEU A 52 -5.18 3.36 3.84
CA LEU A 52 -5.35 2.72 2.53
C LEU A 52 -6.53 1.75 2.53
N CYS A 53 -6.69 0.98 3.61
CA CYS A 53 -7.82 0.07 3.73
C CYS A 53 -9.14 0.84 3.72
N ALA A 54 -9.19 1.96 4.41
CA ALA A 54 -10.39 2.79 4.43
C ALA A 54 -10.70 3.35 3.05
N ALA A 55 -9.67 3.84 2.35
CA ALA A 55 -9.85 4.42 1.02
C ALA A 55 -10.26 3.38 -0.02
N LEU A 56 -9.77 2.15 0.13
CA LEU A 56 -10.03 1.07 -0.83
C LEU A 56 -11.14 0.13 -0.37
N GLU A 57 -11.66 0.35 0.84
CA GLU A 57 -12.73 -0.46 1.42
C GLU A 57 -12.35 -1.94 1.43
N CYS A 58 -11.18 -2.24 2.00
CA CYS A 58 -10.66 -3.59 2.02
C CYS A 58 -9.91 -3.87 3.31
N GLN A 59 -9.39 -5.07 3.44
CA GLN A 59 -8.62 -5.53 4.59
C GLN A 59 -7.13 -5.52 4.27
N PRO A 60 -6.25 -5.46 5.29
CA PRO A 60 -4.80 -5.46 5.04
C PRO A 60 -4.33 -6.64 4.18
N GLY A 61 -4.92 -7.82 4.36
CA GLY A 61 -4.55 -8.98 3.55
C GLY A 61 -4.87 -8.83 2.07
N ASP A 62 -5.70 -7.86 1.72
CA ASP A 62 -6.04 -7.58 0.33
C ASP A 62 -5.01 -6.71 -0.36
N ILE A 63 -4.13 -6.06 0.40
CA ILE A 63 -3.15 -5.12 -0.16
C ILE A 63 -1.71 -5.45 0.20
N LEU A 64 -1.50 -6.37 1.14
CA LEU A 64 -0.15 -6.75 1.57
C LEU A 64 0.07 -8.22 1.28
N GLU A 65 1.32 -8.55 0.96
CA GLU A 65 1.68 -9.94 0.70
C GLU A 65 3.06 -10.20 1.28
N TYR A 66 3.21 -11.31 1.99
CA TYR A 66 4.51 -11.75 2.47
C TYR A 66 5.14 -12.66 1.42
N VAL A 67 6.38 -12.38 1.10
CA VAL A 67 7.15 -13.19 0.15
C VAL A 67 8.39 -13.68 0.87
N GLU A 68 8.57 -14.99 0.88
CA GLU A 68 9.75 -15.57 1.51
C GLU A 68 10.88 -15.64 0.51
N GLU A 69 12.06 -15.26 0.95
CA GLU A 69 13.27 -15.28 0.12
C GLU A 69 14.18 -16.39 0.58
N GLU A 70 14.74 -17.11 -0.37
CA GLU A 70 15.70 -18.17 -0.07
C GLU A 70 17.12 -17.64 -0.04
#